data_c030b44f6f7eea871b947364444e6e3f
#
_entry.id   c030b44f6f7eea871b947364444e6e3f
#
_cell.length_a   1.000
_cell.length_b   1.000
_cell.length_c   1.000
_cell.angle_alpha   90.00
_cell.angle_beta   90.00
_cell.angle_gamma   90.00
#
_symmetry.space_group_name_H-M   'P 1'
#
loop_
_entity.id
_entity.type
_entity.pdbx_description
1 polymer ?
#
loop_
_entity_poly.entity_id
_entity_poly.type
_entity_poly.pdbx_seq_one_letter_code
_entity_poly.pdbx_strand_id
1 'polypeptide(L)'
;MHLSRLLFFCLLFPAAAIAQTAPSKPAPSQAQVQLEGIIQRQQKLFSDAERAKKTDNFDPEQFQVSVQDICYAYDDWLKKHPDIAAGYLAYGMLLAKVDMRRESTAMLLKANRLDPNIPQVKNQLGNFLAEEGKTVEAASYFLAAIKLAPNEPLYHYQLGTLLLNASDDFLKSGAWTRAGLDHTMVLAFRKATELAPDNLAYAYSYASCFYQLAQPDWNEALKAWGNVETLCKDALERQTIWLQQANVMIKLGRAQDARALIAKVDLPQLGGQKEKLVALLKETGKK
;
A
#
# COMPACT_ATOMS: atom_id res chain seq x y z
N MET A 1 -11.72 -24.82 -68.38
CA MET A 1 -12.63 -23.94 -69.18
C MET A 1 -14.00 -23.93 -68.51
N HIS A 2 -14.57 -22.78 -68.40
CA HIS A 2 -15.87 -22.33 -67.91
C HIS A 2 -15.95 -21.94 -66.40
N LEU A 3 -15.79 -20.62 -66.27
CA LEU A 3 -16.30 -19.80 -65.16
C LEU A 3 -17.84 -19.93 -65.11
N SER A 4 -18.37 -20.04 -63.90
CA SER A 4 -19.74 -19.70 -63.60
C SER A 4 -19.79 -18.78 -62.38
N ARG A 5 -20.14 -17.51 -62.65
CA ARG A 5 -20.35 -16.47 -61.65
C ARG A 5 -21.67 -16.73 -60.95
N LEU A 6 -21.66 -16.85 -59.63
CA LEU A 6 -22.84 -16.75 -58.79
C LEU A 6 -22.79 -15.43 -58.03
N LEU A 7 -23.71 -14.55 -58.43
CA LEU A 7 -24.03 -13.28 -57.79
C LEU A 7 -24.71 -13.59 -56.44
N PHE A 8 -24.03 -13.24 -55.32
CA PHE A 8 -24.66 -13.20 -54.00
C PHE A 8 -25.25 -11.81 -53.79
N PHE A 9 -26.57 -11.75 -53.72
CA PHE A 9 -27.33 -10.57 -53.32
C PHE A 9 -27.16 -10.39 -51.80
N CYS A 10 -26.38 -9.37 -51.37
CA CYS A 10 -26.33 -8.95 -49.95
C CYS A 10 -27.58 -8.13 -49.64
N LEU A 11 -28.51 -8.73 -48.91
CA LEU A 11 -29.57 -8.03 -48.21
C LEU A 11 -28.97 -7.32 -47.00
N LEU A 12 -28.82 -6.01 -47.08
CA LEU A 12 -28.50 -5.13 -45.96
C LEU A 12 -29.73 -5.02 -45.06
N PHE A 13 -29.70 -5.73 -43.90
CA PHE A 13 -30.56 -5.40 -42.77
C PHE A 13 -29.91 -4.27 -41.98
N PRO A 14 -30.62 -3.18 -41.67
CA PRO A 14 -30.11 -2.19 -40.74
C PRO A 14 -30.13 -2.80 -39.36
N ALA A 15 -28.96 -3.07 -38.79
CA ALA A 15 -28.81 -3.39 -37.37
C ALA A 15 -29.18 -2.15 -36.58
N ALA A 16 -30.40 -2.10 -36.05
CA ALA A 16 -30.76 -1.17 -35.01
C ALA A 16 -29.92 -1.51 -33.78
N ALA A 17 -28.88 -0.72 -33.55
CA ALA A 17 -28.10 -0.79 -32.30
C ALA A 17 -29.01 -0.42 -31.15
N ILE A 18 -29.54 -1.43 -30.45
CA ILE A 18 -30.14 -1.25 -29.14
C ILE A 18 -28.96 -0.91 -28.18
N ALA A 19 -28.74 0.38 -27.96
CA ALA A 19 -27.88 0.85 -26.93
C ALA A 19 -28.45 0.35 -25.57
N GLN A 20 -27.88 -0.75 -25.08
CA GLN A 20 -28.13 -1.18 -23.70
C GLN A 20 -27.53 -0.09 -22.81
N THR A 21 -28.37 0.81 -22.34
CA THR A 21 -28.02 1.73 -21.26
C THR A 21 -27.70 0.87 -20.05
N ALA A 22 -26.44 0.91 -19.60
CA ALA A 22 -26.06 0.30 -18.32
C ALA A 22 -27.03 0.77 -17.25
N PRO A 23 -27.50 -0.12 -16.35
CA PRO A 23 -28.46 0.26 -15.32
C PRO A 23 -27.87 1.41 -14.50
N SER A 24 -28.56 2.55 -14.48
CA SER A 24 -28.19 3.71 -13.69
C SER A 24 -28.14 3.27 -12.21
N LYS A 25 -27.01 3.58 -11.55
CA LYS A 25 -26.87 3.31 -10.11
C LYS A 25 -28.07 3.93 -9.37
N PRO A 26 -28.79 3.19 -8.51
CA PRO A 26 -29.93 3.74 -7.81
C PRO A 26 -29.55 5.00 -7.03
N ALA A 27 -30.45 5.97 -6.96
CA ALA A 27 -30.21 7.19 -6.20
C ALA A 27 -29.87 6.84 -4.74
N PRO A 28 -28.90 7.54 -4.10
CA PRO A 28 -28.50 7.26 -2.75
C PRO A 28 -29.70 7.45 -1.78
N SER A 29 -29.83 6.54 -0.82
CA SER A 29 -30.84 6.66 0.22
C SER A 29 -30.58 7.90 1.10
N GLN A 30 -31.61 8.39 1.81
CA GLN A 30 -31.47 9.51 2.75
C GLN A 30 -30.39 9.21 3.81
N ALA A 31 -30.32 7.97 4.30
CA ALA A 31 -29.29 7.53 5.23
C ALA A 31 -27.88 7.65 4.63
N GLN A 32 -27.69 7.26 3.37
CA GLN A 32 -26.41 7.40 2.67
C GLN A 32 -26.01 8.86 2.49
N VAL A 33 -26.96 9.73 2.11
CA VAL A 33 -26.68 11.18 1.96
C VAL A 33 -26.28 11.80 3.30
N GLN A 34 -26.95 11.45 4.39
CA GLN A 34 -26.61 11.94 5.73
C GLN A 34 -25.22 11.45 6.18
N LEU A 35 -24.91 10.18 5.97
CA LEU A 35 -23.57 9.62 6.29
C LEU A 35 -22.47 10.32 5.49
N GLU A 36 -22.68 10.51 4.19
CA GLU A 36 -21.77 11.24 3.31
C GLU A 36 -21.48 12.64 3.85
N GLY A 37 -22.52 13.36 4.30
CA GLY A 37 -22.37 14.68 4.91
C GLY A 37 -21.50 14.67 6.18
N ILE A 38 -21.60 13.62 7.03
CA ILE A 38 -20.72 13.47 8.20
C ILE A 38 -19.27 13.21 7.74
N ILE A 39 -19.07 12.31 6.76
CA ILE A 39 -17.76 11.99 6.21
C ILE A 39 -17.10 13.24 5.60
N GLN A 40 -17.83 14.04 4.85
CA GLN A 40 -17.31 15.28 4.25
C GLN A 40 -16.88 16.29 5.32
N ARG A 41 -17.65 16.47 6.41
CA ARG A 41 -17.25 17.32 7.54
C ARG A 41 -15.97 16.81 8.20
N GLN A 42 -15.85 15.50 8.39
CA GLN A 42 -14.64 14.87 8.90
C GLN A 42 -13.44 15.15 7.99
N GLN A 43 -13.56 14.90 6.69
CA GLN A 43 -12.48 15.12 5.72
C GLN A 43 -12.02 16.59 5.70
N LYS A 44 -13.00 17.52 5.74
CA LYS A 44 -12.73 18.95 5.82
C LYS A 44 -11.95 19.31 7.08
N LEU A 45 -12.38 18.82 8.25
CA LEU A 45 -11.70 19.07 9.53
C LEU A 45 -10.22 18.66 9.48
N PHE A 46 -9.92 17.44 9.00
CA PHE A 46 -8.54 16.98 8.92
C PHE A 46 -7.73 17.74 7.87
N SER A 47 -8.32 18.08 6.74
CA SER A 47 -7.67 18.87 5.70
C SER A 47 -7.32 20.29 6.21
N ASP A 48 -8.23 20.91 6.94
CA ASP A 48 -8.04 22.23 7.54
C ASP A 48 -6.95 22.18 8.63
N ALA A 49 -6.96 21.14 9.48
CA ALA A 49 -5.94 20.92 10.50
C ALA A 49 -4.53 20.76 9.90
N GLU A 50 -4.39 19.99 8.82
CA GLU A 50 -3.11 19.82 8.12
C GLU A 50 -2.60 21.16 7.50
N ARG A 51 -3.51 21.98 7.00
CA ARG A 51 -3.14 23.33 6.52
C ARG A 51 -2.74 24.25 7.65
N ALA A 52 -3.49 24.23 8.75
CA ALA A 52 -3.21 25.07 9.93
C ALA A 52 -1.86 24.72 10.57
N LYS A 53 -1.49 23.43 10.63
CA LYS A 53 -0.15 22.99 11.10
C LYS A 53 0.99 23.55 10.26
N LYS A 54 0.80 23.68 8.93
CA LYS A 54 1.83 24.23 8.03
C LYS A 54 2.04 25.75 8.18
N THR A 55 1.08 26.44 8.79
CA THR A 55 1.08 27.90 8.97
C THR A 55 1.19 28.32 10.43
N ASP A 56 1.51 27.39 11.34
CA ASP A 56 1.56 27.59 12.79
C ASP A 56 0.26 28.16 13.43
N ASN A 57 -0.87 27.97 12.74
CA ASN A 57 -2.19 28.42 13.20
C ASN A 57 -3.06 27.25 13.72
N PHE A 58 -2.47 26.11 14.03
CA PHE A 58 -3.20 24.95 14.53
C PHE A 58 -3.59 25.12 16.00
N ASP A 59 -4.91 25.06 16.26
CA ASP A 59 -5.48 25.08 17.61
C ASP A 59 -5.90 23.65 18.01
N PRO A 60 -5.14 22.99 18.92
CA PRO A 60 -5.44 21.63 19.36
C PRO A 60 -6.78 21.50 20.09
N GLU A 61 -7.16 22.51 20.91
CA GLU A 61 -8.40 22.47 21.69
C GLU A 61 -9.62 22.57 20.77
N GLN A 62 -9.60 23.52 19.86
CA GLN A 62 -10.67 23.67 18.86
C GLN A 62 -10.77 22.45 17.95
N PHE A 63 -9.63 21.85 17.58
CA PHE A 63 -9.63 20.61 16.80
C PHE A 63 -10.29 19.47 17.59
N GLN A 64 -9.96 19.31 18.87
CA GLN A 64 -10.55 18.27 19.72
C GLN A 64 -12.06 18.44 19.88
N VAL A 65 -12.54 19.67 20.11
CA VAL A 65 -13.99 19.97 20.16
C VAL A 65 -14.66 19.57 18.84
N SER A 66 -14.07 19.97 17.71
CA SER A 66 -14.62 19.62 16.40
C SER A 66 -14.65 18.13 16.11
N VAL A 67 -13.64 17.38 16.56
CA VAL A 67 -13.66 15.89 16.51
C VAL A 67 -14.81 15.33 17.32
N GLN A 68 -15.02 15.83 18.54
CA GLN A 68 -16.11 15.39 19.42
C GLN A 68 -17.48 15.63 18.80
N ASP A 69 -17.69 16.77 18.17
CA ASP A 69 -18.95 17.07 17.45
C ASP A 69 -19.21 16.08 16.30
N ILE A 70 -18.17 15.67 15.60
CA ILE A 70 -18.29 14.65 14.55
C ILE A 70 -18.59 13.27 15.15
N CYS A 71 -17.97 12.91 16.29
CA CYS A 71 -18.29 11.69 17.02
C CYS A 71 -19.77 11.65 17.43
N TYR A 72 -20.31 12.74 17.99
CA TYR A 72 -21.73 12.83 18.31
C TYR A 72 -22.63 12.68 17.07
N ALA A 73 -22.21 13.23 15.93
CA ALA A 73 -22.97 13.07 14.70
C ALA A 73 -23.00 11.60 14.22
N TYR A 74 -21.89 10.86 14.35
CA TYR A 74 -21.86 9.41 14.07
C TYR A 74 -22.73 8.63 15.05
N ASP A 75 -22.65 8.92 16.34
CA ASP A 75 -23.44 8.25 17.38
C ASP A 75 -24.96 8.43 17.14
N ASP A 76 -25.39 9.66 16.83
CA ASP A 76 -26.79 9.95 16.51
C ASP A 76 -27.25 9.27 15.22
N TRP A 77 -26.40 9.25 14.21
CA TRP A 77 -26.69 8.58 12.95
C TRP A 77 -26.79 7.05 13.14
N LEU A 78 -25.87 6.43 13.89
CA LEU A 78 -25.88 4.98 14.17
C LEU A 78 -27.05 4.53 15.02
N LYS A 79 -27.55 5.38 15.93
CA LYS A 79 -28.81 5.09 16.66
C LYS A 79 -30.00 4.96 15.72
N LYS A 80 -30.05 5.73 14.64
CA LYS A 80 -31.10 5.71 13.62
C LYS A 80 -30.91 4.62 12.57
N HIS A 81 -29.66 4.19 12.37
CA HIS A 81 -29.26 3.25 11.30
C HIS A 81 -28.32 2.14 11.83
N PRO A 82 -28.75 1.32 12.81
CA PRO A 82 -27.89 0.36 13.52
C PRO A 82 -27.41 -0.82 12.68
N ASP A 83 -28.01 -1.03 11.50
CA ASP A 83 -27.73 -2.18 10.65
C ASP A 83 -26.90 -1.82 9.41
N ILE A 84 -26.42 -0.57 9.29
CA ILE A 84 -25.63 -0.13 8.14
C ILE A 84 -24.13 -0.19 8.48
N ALA A 85 -23.43 -1.20 7.94
CA ALA A 85 -22.01 -1.44 8.17
C ALA A 85 -21.13 -0.23 7.81
N ALA A 86 -21.48 0.53 6.75
CA ALA A 86 -20.72 1.69 6.30
C ALA A 86 -20.59 2.78 7.37
N GLY A 87 -21.62 2.99 8.22
CA GLY A 87 -21.56 3.95 9.32
C GLY A 87 -20.54 3.55 10.38
N TYR A 88 -20.54 2.27 10.76
CA TYR A 88 -19.57 1.74 11.72
C TYR A 88 -18.14 1.75 11.16
N LEU A 89 -17.97 1.47 9.86
CA LEU A 89 -16.67 1.63 9.19
C LEU A 89 -16.19 3.08 9.27
N ALA A 90 -17.01 4.03 8.82
CA ALA A 90 -16.63 5.45 8.77
C ALA A 90 -16.28 5.99 10.17
N TYR A 91 -17.10 5.67 11.17
CA TYR A 91 -16.82 6.06 12.56
C TYR A 91 -15.57 5.36 13.10
N GLY A 92 -15.42 4.05 12.89
CA GLY A 92 -14.24 3.31 13.29
C GLY A 92 -12.96 3.90 12.69
N MET A 93 -12.97 4.31 11.42
CA MET A 93 -11.83 4.95 10.77
C MET A 93 -11.52 6.35 11.35
N LEU A 94 -12.54 7.14 11.72
CA LEU A 94 -12.33 8.39 12.47
C LEU A 94 -11.62 8.13 13.80
N LEU A 95 -12.16 7.20 14.59
CA LEU A 95 -11.62 6.85 15.91
C LEU A 95 -10.17 6.33 15.83
N ALA A 96 -9.86 5.52 14.79
CA ALA A 96 -8.48 5.10 14.52
C ALA A 96 -7.54 6.29 14.26
N LYS A 97 -8.03 7.27 13.50
CA LYS A 97 -7.23 8.45 13.12
C LYS A 97 -6.94 9.40 14.29
N VAL A 98 -7.77 9.38 15.32
CA VAL A 98 -7.61 10.18 16.54
C VAL A 98 -7.10 9.36 17.74
N ASP A 99 -6.53 8.19 17.46
CA ASP A 99 -5.90 7.28 18.43
C ASP A 99 -6.86 6.71 19.50
N MET A 100 -8.16 6.72 19.24
CA MET A 100 -9.19 6.05 20.05
C MET A 100 -9.31 4.59 19.62
N ARG A 101 -8.23 3.84 19.82
CA ARG A 101 -8.06 2.51 19.25
C ARG A 101 -9.10 1.50 19.73
N ARG A 102 -9.41 1.50 21.04
CA ARG A 102 -10.34 0.54 21.64
C ARG A 102 -11.75 0.73 21.08
N GLU A 103 -12.21 1.96 20.99
CA GLU A 103 -13.50 2.34 20.44
C GLU A 103 -13.55 2.06 18.93
N SER A 104 -12.49 2.40 18.21
CA SER A 104 -12.32 2.06 16.80
C SER A 104 -12.48 0.56 16.54
N THR A 105 -11.78 -0.27 17.32
CA THR A 105 -11.87 -1.73 17.20
C THR A 105 -13.31 -2.22 17.40
N ALA A 106 -14.05 -1.69 18.38
CA ALA A 106 -15.44 -2.06 18.62
C ALA A 106 -16.34 -1.73 17.42
N MET A 107 -16.17 -0.53 16.83
CA MET A 107 -16.91 -0.12 15.63
C MET A 107 -16.56 -1.00 14.42
N LEU A 108 -15.28 -1.24 14.17
CA LEU A 108 -14.85 -2.08 13.04
C LEU A 108 -15.28 -3.54 13.18
N LEU A 109 -15.27 -4.10 14.39
CA LEU A 109 -15.82 -5.44 14.62
C LEU A 109 -17.35 -5.48 14.40
N LYS A 110 -18.08 -4.41 14.74
CA LYS A 110 -19.51 -4.33 14.42
C LYS A 110 -19.73 -4.22 12.91
N ALA A 111 -18.94 -3.39 12.20
CA ALA A 111 -18.98 -3.30 10.75
C ALA A 111 -18.71 -4.68 10.09
N ASN A 112 -17.69 -5.40 10.58
CA ASN A 112 -17.34 -6.73 10.09
C ASN A 112 -18.43 -7.80 10.33
N ARG A 113 -19.19 -7.68 11.40
CA ARG A 113 -20.34 -8.58 11.66
C ARG A 113 -21.52 -8.30 10.74
N LEU A 114 -21.77 -7.02 10.43
CA LEU A 114 -22.85 -6.61 9.53
C LEU A 114 -22.51 -6.91 8.06
N ASP A 115 -21.28 -6.65 7.65
CA ASP A 115 -20.77 -6.98 6.32
C ASP A 115 -19.31 -7.46 6.42
N PRO A 116 -19.07 -8.78 6.28
CA PRO A 116 -17.72 -9.35 6.33
C PRO A 116 -16.88 -9.08 5.07
N ASN A 117 -17.48 -8.50 4.02
CA ASN A 117 -16.83 -8.29 2.71
C ASN A 117 -16.31 -6.86 2.51
N ILE A 118 -16.11 -6.11 3.58
CA ILE A 118 -15.51 -4.77 3.51
C ILE A 118 -13.99 -4.90 3.68
N PRO A 119 -13.18 -4.69 2.62
CA PRO A 119 -11.72 -4.88 2.68
C PRO A 119 -11.05 -3.88 3.61
N GLN A 120 -11.54 -2.64 3.71
CA GLN A 120 -10.99 -1.61 4.60
C GLN A 120 -11.10 -2.03 6.07
N VAL A 121 -12.21 -2.69 6.46
CA VAL A 121 -12.38 -3.22 7.83
C VAL A 121 -11.35 -4.28 8.13
N LYS A 122 -11.16 -5.23 7.18
CA LYS A 122 -10.13 -6.28 7.32
C LYS A 122 -8.75 -5.64 7.49
N ASN A 123 -8.41 -4.73 6.61
CA ASN A 123 -7.11 -4.07 6.63
C ASN A 123 -6.85 -3.33 7.95
N GLN A 124 -7.81 -2.55 8.45
CA GLN A 124 -7.62 -1.80 9.70
C GLN A 124 -7.54 -2.71 10.92
N LEU A 125 -8.35 -3.77 10.98
CA LEU A 125 -8.24 -4.79 12.05
C LEU A 125 -6.88 -5.52 11.99
N GLY A 126 -6.38 -5.79 10.78
CA GLY A 126 -5.03 -6.32 10.58
C GLY A 126 -3.94 -5.41 11.13
N ASN A 127 -4.04 -4.09 10.88
CA ASN A 127 -3.11 -3.11 11.45
C ASN A 127 -3.11 -3.14 12.99
N PHE A 128 -4.29 -3.15 13.60
CA PHE A 128 -4.39 -3.19 15.06
C PHE A 128 -3.79 -4.48 15.66
N LEU A 129 -4.03 -5.62 15.01
CA LEU A 129 -3.42 -6.88 15.44
C LEU A 129 -1.89 -6.89 15.28
N ALA A 130 -1.38 -6.30 14.18
CA ALA A 130 0.06 -6.16 13.97
C ALA A 130 0.73 -5.31 15.07
N GLU A 131 0.11 -4.20 15.43
CA GLU A 131 0.58 -3.33 16.51
C GLU A 131 0.50 -3.99 17.90
N GLU A 132 -0.43 -4.95 18.10
CA GLU A 132 -0.52 -5.79 19.31
C GLU A 132 0.49 -6.95 19.32
N GLY A 133 1.31 -7.10 18.28
CA GLY A 133 2.22 -8.23 18.13
C GLY A 133 1.53 -9.55 17.76
N LYS A 134 0.24 -9.53 17.41
CA LYS A 134 -0.52 -10.70 16.93
C LYS A 134 -0.30 -10.90 15.42
N THR A 135 0.95 -11.11 15.03
CA THR A 135 1.43 -11.01 13.65
C THR A 135 0.78 -12.03 12.71
N VAL A 136 0.60 -13.29 13.15
CA VAL A 136 -0.03 -14.35 12.34
C VAL A 136 -1.51 -14.06 12.08
N GLU A 137 -2.22 -13.57 13.09
CA GLU A 137 -3.62 -13.15 12.94
C GLU A 137 -3.73 -11.94 12.00
N ALA A 138 -2.85 -10.94 12.17
CA ALA A 138 -2.77 -9.76 11.31
C ALA A 138 -2.59 -10.14 9.82
N ALA A 139 -1.69 -11.07 9.53
CA ALA A 139 -1.49 -11.56 8.16
C ALA A 139 -2.76 -12.17 7.57
N SER A 140 -3.54 -12.91 8.35
CA SER A 140 -4.82 -13.48 7.91
C SER A 140 -5.83 -12.40 7.52
N TYR A 141 -5.86 -11.29 8.25
CA TYR A 141 -6.71 -10.14 7.94
C TYR A 141 -6.24 -9.39 6.69
N PHE A 142 -4.92 -9.18 6.51
CA PHE A 142 -4.40 -8.55 5.29
C PHE A 142 -4.65 -9.43 4.05
N LEU A 143 -4.47 -10.75 4.15
CA LEU A 143 -4.79 -11.67 3.06
C LEU A 143 -6.29 -11.64 2.73
N ALA A 144 -7.17 -11.53 3.73
CA ALA A 144 -8.60 -11.36 3.49
C ALA A 144 -8.93 -10.03 2.79
N ALA A 145 -8.26 -8.92 3.16
CA ALA A 145 -8.41 -7.64 2.49
C ALA A 145 -7.96 -7.71 1.02
N ILE A 146 -6.80 -8.34 0.75
CA ILE A 146 -6.27 -8.56 -0.60
C ILE A 146 -7.25 -9.42 -1.43
N LYS A 147 -7.81 -10.48 -0.86
CA LYS A 147 -8.80 -11.33 -1.55
C LYS A 147 -10.04 -10.55 -1.98
N LEU A 148 -10.50 -9.62 -1.14
CA LEU A 148 -11.68 -8.77 -1.42
C LEU A 148 -11.37 -7.64 -2.40
N ALA A 149 -10.16 -7.08 -2.37
CA ALA A 149 -9.73 -5.98 -3.23
C ALA A 149 -8.29 -6.21 -3.72
N PRO A 150 -8.08 -7.12 -4.70
CA PRO A 150 -6.74 -7.53 -5.13
C PRO A 150 -5.94 -6.44 -5.86
N ASN A 151 -6.59 -5.37 -6.27
CA ASN A 151 -5.96 -4.24 -6.97
C ASN A 151 -5.72 -3.02 -6.05
N GLU A 152 -5.87 -3.18 -4.73
CA GLU A 152 -5.54 -2.12 -3.77
C GLU A 152 -4.07 -2.25 -3.33
N PRO A 153 -3.16 -1.37 -3.78
CA PRO A 153 -1.73 -1.52 -3.54
C PRO A 153 -1.36 -1.46 -2.06
N LEU A 154 -2.11 -0.69 -1.25
CA LEU A 154 -1.87 -0.54 0.17
C LEU A 154 -1.92 -1.88 0.92
N TYR A 155 -2.86 -2.77 0.58
CA TYR A 155 -3.02 -4.03 1.29
C TYR A 155 -1.86 -4.99 1.04
N HIS A 156 -1.35 -5.01 -0.19
CA HIS A 156 -0.15 -5.76 -0.53
C HIS A 156 1.08 -5.18 0.18
N TYR A 157 1.23 -3.85 0.19
CA TYR A 157 2.32 -3.19 0.88
C TYR A 157 2.33 -3.50 2.38
N GLN A 158 1.17 -3.45 3.05
CA GLN A 158 1.05 -3.73 4.48
C GLN A 158 1.36 -5.19 4.80
N LEU A 159 0.90 -6.14 3.98
CA LEU A 159 1.28 -7.55 4.12
C LEU A 159 2.80 -7.73 4.00
N GLY A 160 3.42 -7.16 2.95
CA GLY A 160 4.87 -7.21 2.76
C GLY A 160 5.64 -6.64 3.95
N THR A 161 5.19 -5.49 4.46
CA THR A 161 5.79 -4.81 5.62
C THR A 161 5.66 -5.64 6.90
N LEU A 162 4.50 -6.26 7.13
CA LEU A 162 4.31 -7.14 8.29
C LEU A 162 5.26 -8.35 8.23
N LEU A 163 5.33 -9.02 7.07
CA LEU A 163 6.20 -10.20 6.87
C LEU A 163 7.68 -9.84 7.01
N LEU A 164 8.09 -8.64 6.57
CA LEU A 164 9.44 -8.14 6.72
C LEU A 164 9.80 -7.89 8.19
N ASN A 165 8.94 -7.13 8.90
CA ASN A 165 9.24 -6.66 10.25
C ASN A 165 9.08 -7.73 11.33
N ALA A 166 8.21 -8.71 11.11
CA ALA A 166 7.89 -9.76 12.07
C ALA A 166 8.32 -11.16 11.58
N SER A 167 9.31 -11.24 10.69
CA SER A 167 9.76 -12.50 10.09
C SER A 167 10.07 -13.59 11.12
N ASP A 168 10.73 -13.23 12.21
CA ASP A 168 11.07 -14.16 13.29
C ASP A 168 9.83 -14.73 14.00
N ASP A 169 8.80 -13.93 14.21
CA ASP A 169 7.56 -14.38 14.87
C ASP A 169 6.81 -15.38 13.99
N PHE A 170 6.78 -15.13 12.67
CA PHE A 170 6.20 -16.08 11.72
C PHE A 170 6.92 -17.41 11.70
N LEU A 171 8.25 -17.40 11.72
CA LEU A 171 9.07 -18.60 11.73
C LEU A 171 8.94 -19.36 13.07
N LYS A 172 8.95 -18.65 14.19
CA LYS A 172 8.76 -19.26 15.53
C LYS A 172 7.37 -19.87 15.70
N SER A 173 6.35 -19.31 15.07
CA SER A 173 5.00 -19.87 15.14
C SER A 173 4.88 -21.24 14.47
N GLY A 174 5.82 -21.61 13.59
CA GLY A 174 5.79 -22.85 12.81
C GLY A 174 4.76 -22.83 11.66
N ALA A 175 3.95 -21.78 11.54
CA ALA A 175 2.94 -21.65 10.50
C ALA A 175 3.54 -21.32 9.12
N TRP A 176 4.76 -20.80 9.10
CA TRP A 176 5.44 -20.35 7.89
C TRP A 176 6.83 -20.99 7.79
N THR A 177 7.17 -21.47 6.60
CA THR A 177 8.57 -21.81 6.27
C THR A 177 9.32 -20.55 5.83
N ARG A 178 10.64 -20.51 5.99
CA ARG A 178 11.47 -19.39 5.52
C ARG A 178 11.25 -19.11 4.03
N ALA A 179 11.25 -20.14 3.20
CA ALA A 179 11.03 -19.99 1.76
C ALA A 179 9.62 -19.44 1.43
N GLY A 180 8.59 -19.91 2.14
CA GLY A 180 7.21 -19.42 1.94
C GLY A 180 7.05 -17.97 2.38
N LEU A 181 7.67 -17.58 3.50
CA LEU A 181 7.68 -16.21 3.99
C LEU A 181 8.38 -15.28 3.00
N ASP A 182 9.60 -15.63 2.58
CA ASP A 182 10.39 -14.84 1.64
C ASP A 182 9.65 -14.66 0.31
N HIS A 183 9.08 -15.73 -0.23
CA HIS A 183 8.31 -15.70 -1.47
C HIS A 183 7.08 -14.77 -1.37
N THR A 184 6.29 -14.92 -0.29
CA THR A 184 5.08 -14.11 -0.09
C THR A 184 5.42 -12.64 0.11
N MET A 185 6.47 -12.33 0.86
CA MET A 185 6.95 -10.97 1.08
C MET A 185 7.35 -10.29 -0.24
N VAL A 186 8.16 -10.97 -1.06
CA VAL A 186 8.58 -10.45 -2.38
C VAL A 186 7.39 -10.22 -3.29
N LEU A 187 6.45 -11.18 -3.36
CA LEU A 187 5.23 -11.05 -4.18
C LEU A 187 4.36 -9.89 -3.72
N ALA A 188 4.21 -9.69 -2.42
CA ALA A 188 3.41 -8.62 -1.86
C ALA A 188 3.99 -7.24 -2.22
N PHE A 189 5.28 -7.00 -1.98
CA PHE A 189 5.91 -5.73 -2.35
C PHE A 189 5.95 -5.51 -3.87
N ARG A 190 6.22 -6.55 -4.66
CA ARG A 190 6.17 -6.46 -6.12
C ARG A 190 4.79 -6.01 -6.58
N LYS A 191 3.72 -6.64 -6.06
CA LYS A 191 2.35 -6.32 -6.45
C LYS A 191 1.96 -4.89 -6.06
N ALA A 192 2.35 -4.43 -4.87
CA ALA A 192 2.14 -3.03 -4.48
C ALA A 192 2.80 -2.05 -5.46
N THR A 193 4.05 -2.34 -5.87
CA THR A 193 4.80 -1.51 -6.83
C THR A 193 4.19 -1.56 -8.24
N GLU A 194 3.72 -2.72 -8.70
CA GLU A 194 3.04 -2.84 -10.00
C GLU A 194 1.74 -2.04 -10.06
N LEU A 195 0.97 -2.05 -8.96
CA LEU A 195 -0.31 -1.34 -8.86
C LEU A 195 -0.17 0.17 -8.67
N ALA A 196 0.96 0.62 -8.11
CA ALA A 196 1.27 2.03 -7.90
C ALA A 196 2.73 2.33 -8.28
N PRO A 197 3.06 2.33 -9.58
CA PRO A 197 4.44 2.41 -10.08
C PRO A 197 5.16 3.71 -9.71
N ASP A 198 4.44 4.80 -9.49
CA ASP A 198 4.99 6.09 -9.12
C ASP A 198 5.16 6.27 -7.60
N ASN A 199 4.84 5.25 -6.80
CA ASN A 199 4.98 5.30 -5.35
C ASN A 199 6.39 4.92 -4.92
N LEU A 200 7.20 5.93 -4.58
CA LEU A 200 8.58 5.75 -4.15
C LEU A 200 8.71 4.82 -2.93
N ALA A 201 7.80 4.91 -1.96
CA ALA A 201 7.85 4.08 -0.74
C ALA A 201 7.65 2.59 -1.07
N TYR A 202 6.74 2.26 -1.98
CA TYR A 202 6.51 0.88 -2.40
C TYR A 202 7.68 0.34 -3.20
N ALA A 203 8.18 1.11 -4.16
CA ALA A 203 9.35 0.74 -4.95
C ALA A 203 10.60 0.53 -4.07
N TYR A 204 10.84 1.43 -3.10
CA TYR A 204 11.94 1.33 -2.16
C TYR A 204 11.83 0.08 -1.28
N SER A 205 10.65 -0.20 -0.73
CA SER A 205 10.42 -1.37 0.11
C SER A 205 10.61 -2.67 -0.67
N TYR A 206 10.15 -2.70 -1.93
CA TYR A 206 10.41 -3.83 -2.82
C TYR A 206 11.90 -4.03 -3.08
N ALA A 207 12.64 -2.98 -3.41
CA ALA A 207 14.08 -3.08 -3.66
C ALA A 207 14.88 -3.45 -2.41
N SER A 208 14.47 -2.97 -1.23
CA SER A 208 15.18 -3.21 0.02
C SER A 208 14.90 -4.60 0.63
N CYS A 209 13.74 -5.21 0.36
CA CYS A 209 13.39 -6.51 0.95
C CYS A 209 14.37 -7.63 0.57
N PHE A 210 15.04 -7.53 -0.59
CA PHE A 210 16.00 -8.52 -1.03
C PHE A 210 17.19 -8.72 -0.08
N TYR A 211 17.53 -7.72 0.72
CA TYR A 211 18.58 -7.84 1.74
C TYR A 211 18.19 -8.75 2.91
N GLN A 212 16.91 -9.04 3.08
CA GLN A 212 16.38 -9.86 4.17
C GLN A 212 16.07 -11.31 3.76
N LEU A 213 16.14 -11.62 2.46
CA LEU A 213 15.85 -12.95 1.94
C LEU A 213 16.99 -13.93 2.25
N ALA A 214 16.64 -15.18 2.50
CA ALA A 214 17.63 -16.25 2.68
C ALA A 214 18.40 -16.52 1.38
N GLN A 215 17.72 -16.44 0.24
CA GLN A 215 18.29 -16.65 -1.09
C GLN A 215 17.80 -15.54 -2.04
N PRO A 216 18.44 -14.35 -2.01
CA PRO A 216 18.02 -13.23 -2.84
C PRO A 216 18.42 -13.37 -4.30
N ASP A 217 17.51 -13.03 -5.21
CA ASP A 217 17.85 -12.75 -6.61
C ASP A 217 18.42 -11.33 -6.72
N TRP A 218 19.74 -11.22 -6.69
CA TRP A 218 20.43 -9.93 -6.78
C TRP A 218 20.25 -9.24 -8.14
N ASN A 219 19.96 -9.98 -9.22
CA ASN A 219 19.64 -9.35 -10.51
C ASN A 219 18.27 -8.67 -10.46
N GLU A 220 17.29 -9.30 -9.83
CA GLU A 220 15.99 -8.68 -9.60
C GLU A 220 16.09 -7.48 -8.65
N ALA A 221 16.88 -7.60 -7.57
CA ALA A 221 17.17 -6.49 -6.67
C ALA A 221 17.78 -5.28 -7.41
N LEU A 222 18.75 -5.52 -8.33
CA LEU A 222 19.35 -4.45 -9.11
C LEU A 222 18.34 -3.74 -10.01
N LYS A 223 17.42 -4.49 -10.63
CA LYS A 223 16.33 -3.92 -11.44
C LYS A 223 15.37 -3.09 -10.56
N ALA A 224 15.03 -3.61 -9.38
CA ALA A 224 14.16 -2.90 -8.44
C ALA A 224 14.79 -1.58 -7.99
N TRP A 225 16.09 -1.55 -7.65
CA TRP A 225 16.80 -0.31 -7.34
C TRP A 225 16.90 0.64 -8.54
N GLY A 226 17.01 0.12 -9.77
CA GLY A 226 16.92 0.92 -10.99
C GLY A 226 15.57 1.63 -11.13
N ASN A 227 14.48 0.94 -10.80
CA ASN A 227 13.16 1.55 -10.77
C ASN A 227 13.06 2.67 -9.71
N VAL A 228 13.58 2.43 -8.49
CA VAL A 228 13.62 3.47 -7.44
C VAL A 228 14.37 4.71 -7.93
N GLU A 229 15.50 4.54 -8.63
CA GLU A 229 16.28 5.66 -9.17
C GLU A 229 15.45 6.56 -10.08
N THR A 230 14.58 6.00 -10.92
CA THR A 230 13.72 6.78 -11.83
C THR A 230 12.70 7.66 -11.10
N LEU A 231 12.39 7.34 -9.84
CA LEU A 231 11.43 8.05 -8.99
C LEU A 231 12.11 9.12 -8.11
N CYS A 232 13.44 9.18 -8.07
CA CYS A 232 14.18 10.14 -7.26
C CYS A 232 13.97 11.57 -7.76
N LYS A 233 13.69 12.49 -6.84
CA LYS A 233 13.39 13.89 -7.14
C LYS A 233 14.61 14.79 -7.10
N ASP A 234 15.60 14.44 -6.28
CA ASP A 234 16.80 15.26 -6.08
C ASP A 234 18.09 14.43 -6.17
N ALA A 235 19.22 15.13 -6.08
CA ALA A 235 20.54 14.54 -6.19
C ALA A 235 20.89 13.64 -4.99
N LEU A 236 20.43 13.99 -3.79
CA LEU A 236 20.71 13.23 -2.57
C LEU A 236 20.02 11.87 -2.62
N GLU A 237 18.73 11.85 -2.96
CA GLU A 237 17.97 10.61 -3.17
C GLU A 237 18.67 9.75 -4.23
N ARG A 238 18.96 10.31 -5.40
CA ARG A 238 19.57 9.56 -6.51
C ARG A 238 20.94 8.99 -6.15
N GLN A 239 21.80 9.77 -5.53
CA GLN A 239 23.14 9.28 -5.14
C GLN A 239 23.07 8.23 -4.02
N THR A 240 22.07 8.34 -3.13
CA THR A 240 21.77 7.29 -2.15
C THR A 240 21.42 5.97 -2.83
N ILE A 241 20.58 6.02 -3.88
CA ILE A 241 20.20 4.82 -4.63
C ILE A 241 21.39 4.26 -5.41
N TRP A 242 22.29 5.09 -5.96
CA TRP A 242 23.52 4.60 -6.59
C TRP A 242 24.39 3.78 -5.63
N LEU A 243 24.45 4.15 -4.36
CA LEU A 243 25.16 3.34 -3.36
C LEU A 243 24.44 2.00 -3.10
N GLN A 244 23.09 1.95 -3.12
CA GLN A 244 22.36 0.70 -3.02
C GLN A 244 22.59 -0.19 -4.24
N GLN A 245 22.55 0.35 -5.44
CA GLN A 245 22.85 -0.37 -6.68
C GLN A 245 24.30 -0.90 -6.66
N ALA A 246 25.27 -0.07 -6.25
CA ALA A 246 26.65 -0.50 -6.12
C ALA A 246 26.83 -1.65 -5.12
N ASN A 247 26.12 -1.62 -3.98
CA ASN A 247 26.11 -2.71 -3.02
C ASN A 247 25.60 -4.01 -3.65
N VAL A 248 24.50 -3.95 -4.40
CA VAL A 248 23.98 -5.13 -5.12
C VAL A 248 24.95 -5.60 -6.20
N MET A 249 25.59 -4.69 -6.94
CA MET A 249 26.62 -5.04 -7.94
C MET A 249 27.81 -5.78 -7.30
N ILE A 250 28.22 -5.38 -6.09
CA ILE A 250 29.26 -6.09 -5.33
C ILE A 250 28.82 -7.54 -5.04
N LYS A 251 27.58 -7.74 -4.60
CA LYS A 251 27.03 -9.08 -4.33
C LYS A 251 26.93 -9.95 -5.59
N LEU A 252 26.77 -9.33 -6.75
CA LEU A 252 26.78 -9.97 -8.06
C LEU A 252 28.21 -10.22 -8.60
N GLY A 253 29.29 -9.85 -7.90
CA GLY A 253 30.66 -9.93 -8.37
C GLY A 253 31.02 -8.88 -9.43
N ARG A 254 30.17 -7.87 -9.67
CA ARG A 254 30.37 -6.82 -10.69
C ARG A 254 31.18 -5.64 -10.11
N ALA A 255 32.38 -5.94 -9.62
CA ALA A 255 33.20 -4.99 -8.89
C ALA A 255 33.59 -3.72 -9.69
N GLN A 256 33.78 -3.85 -11.00
CA GLN A 256 34.14 -2.71 -11.87
C GLN A 256 32.96 -1.75 -12.02
N ASP A 257 31.76 -2.28 -12.25
CA ASP A 257 30.54 -1.49 -12.38
C ASP A 257 30.24 -0.77 -11.06
N ALA A 258 30.39 -1.46 -9.93
CA ALA A 258 30.20 -0.87 -8.61
C ALA A 258 31.19 0.30 -8.37
N ARG A 259 32.47 0.14 -8.72
CA ARG A 259 33.45 1.23 -8.60
C ARG A 259 33.11 2.44 -9.45
N ALA A 260 32.70 2.20 -10.70
CA ALA A 260 32.29 3.28 -11.60
C ALA A 260 31.07 4.06 -11.07
N LEU A 261 30.12 3.35 -10.46
CA LEU A 261 28.93 3.99 -9.88
C LEU A 261 29.25 4.75 -8.60
N ILE A 262 30.05 4.17 -7.69
CA ILE A 262 30.51 4.80 -6.45
C ILE A 262 31.31 6.08 -6.75
N ALA A 263 32.12 6.11 -7.83
CA ALA A 263 32.89 7.27 -8.22
C ALA A 263 32.02 8.51 -8.56
N LYS A 264 30.79 8.28 -9.02
CA LYS A 264 29.81 9.35 -9.32
C LYS A 264 29.20 9.99 -8.07
N VAL A 265 29.33 9.37 -6.90
CA VAL A 265 28.81 9.90 -5.65
C VAL A 265 29.77 10.98 -5.12
N ASP A 266 29.31 12.22 -5.08
CA ASP A 266 30.12 13.40 -4.71
C ASP A 266 29.55 14.19 -3.53
N LEU A 267 28.34 13.90 -3.07
CA LEU A 267 27.72 14.58 -1.94
C LEU A 267 28.42 14.23 -0.61
N PRO A 268 28.92 15.22 0.14
CA PRO A 268 29.65 15.00 1.40
C PRO A 268 28.89 14.18 2.43
N GLN A 269 27.54 14.33 2.48
CA GLN A 269 26.66 13.60 3.40
C GLN A 269 26.73 12.09 3.19
N LEU A 270 27.09 11.63 2.00
CA LEU A 270 27.18 10.22 1.62
C LEU A 270 28.59 9.64 1.76
N GLY A 271 29.57 10.45 2.18
CA GLY A 271 30.99 10.08 2.30
C GLY A 271 31.20 8.81 3.10
N GLY A 272 30.60 8.71 4.29
CA GLY A 272 30.74 7.54 5.15
C GLY A 272 30.14 6.24 4.56
N GLN A 273 29.02 6.35 3.81
CA GLN A 273 28.44 5.19 3.12
C GLN A 273 29.32 4.77 1.92
N LYS A 274 29.82 5.75 1.17
CA LYS A 274 30.74 5.55 0.07
C LYS A 274 32.02 4.82 0.52
N GLU A 275 32.65 5.26 1.60
CA GLU A 275 33.85 4.64 2.17
C GLU A 275 33.64 3.18 2.57
N LYS A 276 32.49 2.87 3.19
CA LYS A 276 32.13 1.48 3.54
C LYS A 276 32.07 0.58 2.30
N LEU A 277 31.48 1.03 1.21
CA LEU A 277 31.40 0.24 -0.03
C LEU A 277 32.77 0.10 -0.72
N VAL A 278 33.60 1.15 -0.67
CA VAL A 278 34.99 1.09 -1.18
C VAL A 278 35.82 0.07 -0.37
N ALA A 279 35.64 0.03 0.95
CA ALA A 279 36.30 -0.98 1.80
C ALA A 279 35.84 -2.41 1.43
N LEU A 280 34.53 -2.62 1.29
CA LEU A 280 33.97 -3.91 0.88
C LEU A 280 34.49 -4.39 -0.47
N LEU A 281 34.66 -3.49 -1.44
CA LEU A 281 35.26 -3.78 -2.75
C LEU A 281 36.72 -4.20 -2.67
N LYS A 282 37.50 -3.70 -1.68
CA LYS A 282 38.90 -4.12 -1.48
C LYS A 282 38.99 -5.51 -0.89
N GLU A 283 38.04 -5.90 -0.04
CA GLU A 283 37.98 -7.23 0.57
C GLU A 283 37.57 -8.31 -0.44
N THR A 284 36.58 -8.02 -1.29
CA THR A 284 36.10 -8.96 -2.31
C THR A 284 37.13 -9.19 -3.45
N GLY A 285 38.01 -8.21 -3.71
CA GLY A 285 39.09 -8.35 -4.71
C GLY A 285 40.30 -9.15 -4.24
N LYS A 286 40.35 -9.60 -2.98
CA LYS A 286 41.42 -10.42 -2.41
C LYS A 286 41.11 -11.92 -2.38
N LYS A 287 39.87 -12.30 -2.70
CA LYS A 287 39.43 -13.69 -2.87
C LYS A 287 39.41 -14.08 -4.35
#